data_03e9f4b162451b30e4e64b5a0e1795c9
#
_entry.id   03e9f4b162451b30e4e64b5a0e1795c9
#
_cell.length_a   1.000
_cell.length_b   1.000
_cell.length_c   1.000
_cell.angle_alpha   90.00
_cell.angle_beta   90.00
_cell.angle_gamma   90.00
#
_symmetry.space_group_name_H-M   'P 1'
#
loop_
_entity.id
_entity.type
_entity.pdbx_description
1 polymer ?
#
loop_
_entity_poly.entity_id
_entity_poly.type
_entity_poly.pdbx_seq_one_letter_code
_entity_poly.pdbx_strand_id
1 'polypeptide(L)'
;LGLSALTAQAQYPDKPITFVVPFAAGSATDQLARALGTEVTRITRQSVVVDNKPGASGFIGAETVKRAAPDGYTVFITTNTTHAANEHLFKKLPYDPVKDFLPVTGLGKGGQIMIVNLDVPAKTVAEFIALAKSKPGKVSFGSGSSSSRVAGEMFQQMAGIELLHVPYKSNPLAINDLLGGQINMM
;
A
#
# COMPACT_ATOMS: atom_id res chain seq x y z
N LEU A 1 -57.01 8.42 -18.81
CA LEU A 1 -56.23 7.47 -18.03
C LEU A 1 -54.73 7.67 -18.38
N GLY A 2 -54.04 8.53 -17.58
CA GLY A 2 -52.61 8.74 -17.72
C GLY A 2 -51.83 7.59 -17.06
N LEU A 3 -51.07 6.83 -17.84
CA LEU A 3 -50.06 5.95 -17.29
C LEU A 3 -48.88 6.82 -16.78
N SER A 4 -48.77 6.96 -15.47
CA SER A 4 -47.55 7.46 -14.85
C SER A 4 -46.45 6.39 -15.02
N ALA A 5 -45.52 6.64 -15.92
CA ALA A 5 -44.30 5.82 -16.02
C ALA A 5 -43.50 6.01 -14.72
N LEU A 6 -43.54 5.01 -13.84
CA LEU A 6 -42.62 4.89 -12.72
C LEU A 6 -41.22 4.73 -13.31
N THR A 7 -40.40 5.77 -13.26
CA THR A 7 -38.98 5.66 -13.54
C THR A 7 -38.39 4.77 -12.48
N ALA A 8 -38.09 3.50 -12.83
CA ALA A 8 -37.27 2.63 -12.00
C ALA A 8 -35.88 3.25 -11.92
N GLN A 9 -35.59 3.92 -10.82
CA GLN A 9 -34.20 4.30 -10.52
C GLN A 9 -33.43 3.01 -10.30
N ALA A 10 -32.48 2.70 -11.19
CA ALA A 10 -31.57 1.60 -11.00
C ALA A 10 -30.85 1.82 -9.65
N GLN A 11 -31.04 0.89 -8.73
CA GLN A 11 -30.48 0.99 -7.38
C GLN A 11 -28.97 0.71 -7.46
N TYR A 12 -28.13 1.72 -7.18
CA TYR A 12 -26.69 1.52 -7.07
C TYR A 12 -26.34 0.71 -5.80
N PRO A 13 -25.45 -0.32 -5.91
CA PRO A 13 -24.86 -0.88 -7.12
C PRO A 13 -25.79 -1.91 -7.80
N ASP A 14 -25.83 -1.92 -9.14
CA ASP A 14 -26.60 -2.88 -9.98
C ASP A 14 -25.69 -3.88 -10.72
N LYS A 15 -24.36 -3.69 -10.64
CA LYS A 15 -23.33 -4.55 -11.25
C LYS A 15 -22.13 -4.71 -10.28
N PRO A 16 -21.21 -5.65 -10.55
CA PRO A 16 -20.02 -5.86 -9.71
C PRO A 16 -19.18 -4.60 -9.57
N ILE A 17 -18.62 -4.39 -8.34
CA ILE A 17 -17.68 -3.31 -8.03
C ILE A 17 -16.26 -3.86 -8.08
N THR A 18 -15.33 -3.11 -8.67
CA THR A 18 -13.91 -3.46 -8.70
C THR A 18 -13.13 -2.64 -7.68
N PHE A 19 -12.46 -3.31 -6.75
CA PHE A 19 -11.49 -2.71 -5.85
C PHE A 19 -10.09 -2.87 -6.42
N VAL A 20 -9.50 -1.79 -6.95
CA VAL A 20 -8.13 -1.78 -7.43
C VAL A 20 -7.19 -1.56 -6.25
N VAL A 21 -6.23 -2.47 -6.07
CA VAL A 21 -5.22 -2.43 -5.01
C VAL A 21 -3.84 -2.29 -5.64
N PRO A 22 -3.07 -1.22 -5.36
CA PRO A 22 -1.76 -0.97 -5.99
C PRO A 22 -0.62 -1.80 -5.39
N PHE A 23 -0.95 -2.85 -4.63
CA PHE A 23 0.02 -3.73 -3.97
C PHE A 23 -0.29 -5.20 -4.30
N ALA A 24 0.71 -6.06 -4.09
CA ALA A 24 0.57 -7.49 -4.36
C ALA A 24 -0.51 -8.12 -3.48
N ALA A 25 -1.09 -9.21 -3.98
CA ALA A 25 -1.96 -10.07 -3.19
C ALA A 25 -1.26 -10.51 -1.90
N GLY A 26 -2.00 -10.58 -0.80
CA GLY A 26 -1.49 -10.87 0.53
C GLY A 26 -0.89 -9.66 1.28
N SER A 27 -0.78 -8.48 0.64
CA SER A 27 -0.42 -7.26 1.37
C SER A 27 -1.51 -6.85 2.35
N ALA A 28 -1.17 -6.04 3.36
CA ALA A 28 -2.15 -5.55 4.34
C ALA A 28 -3.33 -4.82 3.66
N THR A 29 -3.05 -4.03 2.62
CA THR A 29 -4.08 -3.33 1.84
C THR A 29 -4.97 -4.31 1.07
N ASP A 30 -4.40 -5.37 0.49
CA ASP A 30 -5.17 -6.42 -0.19
C ASP A 30 -6.09 -7.18 0.78
N GLN A 31 -5.57 -7.56 1.95
CA GLN A 31 -6.37 -8.22 2.99
C GLN A 31 -7.53 -7.35 3.46
N LEU A 32 -7.27 -6.06 3.69
CA LEU A 32 -8.30 -5.09 4.05
C LEU A 32 -9.34 -4.93 2.93
N ALA A 33 -8.90 -4.83 1.67
CA ALA A 33 -9.79 -4.74 0.52
C ALA A 33 -10.71 -5.96 0.40
N ARG A 34 -10.17 -7.17 0.62
CA ARG A 34 -10.98 -8.41 0.59
C ARG A 34 -11.97 -8.48 1.73
N ALA A 35 -11.55 -8.13 2.95
CA ALA A 35 -12.45 -8.08 4.10
C ALA A 35 -13.59 -7.07 3.88
N LEU A 36 -13.27 -5.86 3.42
CA LEU A 36 -14.26 -4.84 3.07
C LEU A 36 -15.16 -5.30 1.92
N GLY A 37 -14.59 -5.91 0.87
CA GLY A 37 -15.34 -6.43 -0.28
C GLY A 37 -16.34 -7.50 0.11
N THR A 38 -16.00 -8.36 1.07
CA THR A 38 -16.92 -9.36 1.63
C THR A 38 -18.13 -8.69 2.28
N GLU A 39 -17.91 -7.65 3.09
CA GLU A 39 -19.00 -6.93 3.77
C GLU A 39 -19.85 -6.11 2.78
N VAL A 40 -19.23 -5.46 1.81
CA VAL A 40 -19.94 -4.74 0.75
C VAL A 40 -20.82 -5.72 -0.05
N THR A 41 -20.29 -6.88 -0.44
CA THR A 41 -21.07 -7.92 -1.12
C THR A 41 -22.24 -8.41 -0.28
N ARG A 42 -22.05 -8.60 1.03
CA ARG A 42 -23.10 -9.03 1.96
C ARG A 42 -24.23 -8.01 2.04
N ILE A 43 -23.90 -6.72 2.09
CA ILE A 43 -24.88 -5.62 2.24
C ILE A 43 -25.61 -5.34 0.92
N THR A 44 -24.85 -5.25 -0.19
CA THR A 44 -25.39 -4.79 -1.48
C THR A 44 -25.89 -5.92 -2.36
N ARG A 45 -25.51 -7.18 -2.05
CA ARG A 45 -25.73 -8.38 -2.88
C ARG A 45 -25.06 -8.32 -4.25
N GLN A 46 -24.17 -7.34 -4.47
CA GLN A 46 -23.34 -7.22 -5.66
C GLN A 46 -21.91 -7.68 -5.35
N SER A 47 -21.32 -8.43 -6.28
CA SER A 47 -19.96 -8.94 -6.12
C SER A 47 -18.93 -7.82 -6.06
N VAL A 48 -17.94 -7.96 -5.19
CA VAL A 48 -16.74 -7.12 -5.18
C VAL A 48 -15.56 -7.94 -5.68
N VAL A 49 -14.91 -7.46 -6.74
CA VAL A 49 -13.70 -8.07 -7.32
C VAL A 49 -12.48 -7.26 -6.86
N VAL A 50 -11.51 -7.92 -6.23
CA VAL A 50 -10.24 -7.28 -5.86
C VAL A 50 -9.22 -7.50 -6.97
N ASP A 51 -8.81 -6.41 -7.63
CA ASP A 51 -7.84 -6.39 -8.72
C ASP A 51 -6.50 -5.81 -8.24
N ASN A 52 -5.51 -6.66 -8.06
CA ASN A 52 -4.18 -6.27 -7.62
C ASN A 52 -3.36 -5.76 -8.81
N LYS A 53 -2.94 -4.49 -8.77
CA LYS A 53 -2.10 -3.81 -9.78
C LYS A 53 -0.79 -3.31 -9.16
N PRO A 54 0.09 -4.22 -8.72
CA PRO A 54 1.34 -3.84 -8.08
C PRO A 54 2.37 -3.27 -9.09
N GLY A 55 3.32 -2.52 -8.57
CA GLY A 55 4.48 -2.05 -9.33
C GLY A 55 4.59 -0.53 -9.40
N ALA A 56 5.81 -0.07 -9.73
CA ALA A 56 6.18 1.34 -9.83
C ALA A 56 5.66 2.20 -8.65
N SER A 57 5.85 1.74 -7.42
CA SER A 57 5.35 2.43 -6.21
C SER A 57 3.85 2.74 -6.23
N GLY A 58 3.06 1.88 -6.87
CA GLY A 58 1.61 2.01 -6.97
C GLY A 58 1.11 2.83 -8.17
N PHE A 59 2.00 3.29 -9.05
CA PHE A 59 1.61 4.09 -10.23
C PHE A 59 0.67 3.32 -11.15
N ILE A 60 0.90 2.00 -11.35
CA ILE A 60 0.08 1.18 -12.23
C ILE A 60 -1.37 1.14 -11.74
N GLY A 61 -1.58 0.92 -10.45
CA GLY A 61 -2.91 0.95 -9.84
C GLY A 61 -3.57 2.32 -9.94
N ALA A 62 -2.82 3.38 -9.61
CA ALA A 62 -3.31 4.75 -9.67
C ALA A 62 -3.74 5.15 -11.09
N GLU A 63 -2.93 4.86 -12.12
CA GLU A 63 -3.30 5.13 -13.52
C GLU A 63 -4.50 4.30 -13.99
N THR A 64 -4.63 3.06 -13.52
CA THR A 64 -5.78 2.22 -13.83
C THR A 64 -7.07 2.90 -13.37
N VAL A 65 -7.10 3.37 -12.12
CA VAL A 65 -8.29 4.03 -11.56
C VAL A 65 -8.54 5.40 -12.19
N LYS A 66 -7.49 6.21 -12.39
CA LYS A 66 -7.59 7.50 -13.08
C LYS A 66 -8.28 7.41 -14.45
N ARG A 67 -8.05 6.31 -15.18
CA ARG A 67 -8.63 6.07 -16.52
C ARG A 67 -10.02 5.42 -16.48
N ALA A 68 -10.46 4.96 -15.32
CA ALA A 68 -11.77 4.33 -15.18
C ALA A 68 -12.89 5.37 -15.25
N ALA A 69 -14.10 4.89 -15.59
CA ALA A 69 -15.29 5.74 -15.55
C ALA A 69 -15.57 6.19 -14.10
N PRO A 70 -15.92 7.46 -13.86
CA PRO A 70 -16.23 7.97 -12.52
C PRO A 70 -17.66 7.62 -12.09
N ASP A 71 -18.06 6.36 -12.27
CA ASP A 71 -19.41 5.86 -12.02
C ASP A 71 -19.57 5.15 -10.66
N GLY A 72 -18.48 5.13 -9.86
CA GLY A 72 -18.46 4.47 -8.55
C GLY A 72 -18.20 2.98 -8.57
N TYR A 73 -18.08 2.34 -9.75
CA TYR A 73 -17.82 0.90 -9.85
C TYR A 73 -16.34 0.52 -9.86
N THR A 74 -15.43 1.49 -9.98
CA THR A 74 -13.99 1.29 -9.80
C THR A 74 -13.53 2.12 -8.62
N VAL A 75 -13.15 1.44 -7.54
CA VAL A 75 -12.73 2.06 -6.28
C VAL A 75 -11.27 1.76 -6.02
N PHE A 76 -10.49 2.78 -5.67
CA PHE A 76 -9.09 2.64 -5.34
C PHE A 76 -8.90 2.38 -3.85
N ILE A 77 -8.47 1.19 -3.47
CA ILE A 77 -8.12 0.86 -2.09
C ILE A 77 -6.60 1.00 -1.96
N THR A 78 -6.18 2.11 -1.40
CA THR A 78 -4.78 2.50 -1.39
C THR A 78 -4.32 3.05 -0.04
N THR A 79 -3.13 3.60 0.02
CA THR A 79 -2.49 4.13 1.23
C THR A 79 -1.90 5.51 0.96
N ASN A 80 -1.30 6.11 1.99
CA ASN A 80 -0.51 7.33 1.86
C ASN A 80 0.67 7.24 0.87
N THR A 81 1.08 6.04 0.46
CA THR A 81 2.12 5.86 -0.57
C THR A 81 1.79 6.63 -1.84
N THR A 82 0.62 6.40 -2.43
CA THR A 82 0.22 6.98 -3.72
C THR A 82 -0.28 8.43 -3.60
N HIS A 83 -0.85 8.82 -2.46
CA HIS A 83 -1.52 10.11 -2.29
C HIS A 83 -0.75 11.13 -1.44
N ALA A 84 0.40 10.74 -0.87
CA ALA A 84 1.24 11.63 -0.09
C ALA A 84 2.74 11.39 -0.33
N ALA A 85 3.26 10.17 -0.14
CA ALA A 85 4.69 9.93 -0.18
C ALA A 85 5.29 10.07 -1.60
N ASN A 86 4.57 9.63 -2.63
CA ASN A 86 5.12 9.59 -3.99
C ASN A 86 5.45 10.98 -4.56
N GLU A 87 4.70 12.02 -4.22
CA GLU A 87 4.97 13.39 -4.68
C GLU A 87 6.30 13.95 -4.13
N HIS A 88 6.78 13.41 -3.00
CA HIS A 88 8.07 13.78 -2.41
C HIS A 88 9.22 12.86 -2.84
N LEU A 89 8.92 11.67 -3.38
CA LEU A 89 9.92 10.69 -3.80
C LEU A 89 10.23 10.72 -5.30
N PHE A 90 9.32 11.24 -6.11
CA PHE A 90 9.44 11.24 -7.57
C PHE A 90 9.28 12.64 -8.14
N LYS A 91 10.18 13.01 -9.06
CA LYS A 91 10.15 14.33 -9.72
C LYS A 91 8.89 14.55 -10.58
N LYS A 92 8.27 13.47 -11.04
CA LYS A 92 7.06 13.51 -11.86
C LYS A 92 6.19 12.29 -11.57
N LEU A 93 4.91 12.54 -11.34
CA LEU A 93 3.89 11.50 -11.22
C LEU A 93 3.07 11.42 -12.50
N PRO A 94 2.60 10.23 -12.91
CA PRO A 94 1.70 10.07 -14.05
C PRO A 94 0.23 10.41 -13.70
N TYR A 95 -0.04 10.81 -12.48
CA TYR A 95 -1.35 11.19 -11.95
C TYR A 95 -1.22 12.37 -10.97
N ASP A 96 -2.32 13.09 -10.77
CA ASP A 96 -2.46 14.08 -9.70
C ASP A 96 -3.18 13.42 -8.52
N PRO A 97 -2.54 13.30 -7.34
CA PRO A 97 -3.13 12.57 -6.22
C PRO A 97 -4.39 13.22 -5.63
N VAL A 98 -4.65 14.48 -5.96
CA VAL A 98 -5.81 15.23 -5.46
C VAL A 98 -6.88 15.36 -6.53
N LYS A 99 -6.51 15.75 -7.75
CA LYS A 99 -7.48 16.09 -8.80
C LYS A 99 -8.03 14.88 -9.56
N ASP A 100 -7.24 13.80 -9.66
CA ASP A 100 -7.64 12.63 -10.44
C ASP A 100 -8.50 11.63 -9.64
N PHE A 101 -8.73 11.90 -8.34
CA PHE A 101 -9.46 10.99 -7.45
C PHE A 101 -10.47 11.74 -6.58
N LEU A 102 -11.64 11.14 -6.41
CA LEU A 102 -12.63 11.60 -5.43
C LEU A 102 -12.48 10.75 -4.15
N PRO A 103 -12.07 11.33 -3.01
CA PRO A 103 -11.93 10.57 -1.77
C PRO A 103 -13.30 10.13 -1.24
N VAL A 104 -13.40 8.87 -0.82
CA VAL A 104 -14.63 8.30 -0.24
C VAL A 104 -14.53 8.30 1.28
N THR A 105 -13.58 7.58 1.85
CA THR A 105 -13.39 7.50 3.31
C THR A 105 -12.02 6.96 3.68
N GLY A 106 -11.58 7.23 4.90
CA GLY A 106 -10.41 6.59 5.51
C GLY A 106 -10.81 5.25 6.14
N LEU A 107 -10.15 4.17 5.72
CA LEU A 107 -10.43 2.82 6.23
C LEU A 107 -9.72 2.52 7.55
N GLY A 108 -8.57 3.15 7.82
CA GLY A 108 -7.81 2.93 9.04
C GLY A 108 -6.49 3.67 9.08
N LYS A 109 -5.83 3.62 10.22
CA LYS A 109 -4.47 4.13 10.45
C LYS A 109 -3.61 3.00 10.98
N GLY A 110 -2.35 2.93 10.54
CA GLY A 110 -1.35 2.01 11.05
C GLY A 110 0.00 2.71 11.19
N GLY A 111 0.79 2.31 12.20
CA GLY A 111 2.19 2.69 12.33
C GLY A 111 3.09 1.75 11.51
N GLN A 112 4.34 2.16 11.32
CA GLN A 112 5.39 1.26 10.84
C GLN A 112 5.98 0.52 12.06
N ILE A 113 6.29 -0.75 11.87
CA ILE A 113 6.95 -1.58 12.88
C ILE A 113 8.29 -1.98 12.32
N MET A 114 9.36 -1.75 13.06
CA MET A 114 10.68 -2.26 12.75
C MET A 114 10.78 -3.72 13.17
N ILE A 115 11.12 -4.59 12.25
CA ILE A 115 11.41 -6.00 12.51
C ILE A 115 12.83 -6.33 12.03
N VAL A 116 13.51 -7.22 12.76
CA VAL A 116 14.86 -7.66 12.43
C VAL A 116 14.92 -9.18 12.32
N ASN A 117 15.82 -9.68 11.49
CA ASN A 117 16.08 -11.11 11.42
C ASN A 117 16.65 -11.62 12.75
N LEU A 118 16.32 -12.86 13.13
CA LEU A 118 16.71 -13.45 14.41
C LEU A 118 18.23 -13.63 14.58
N ASP A 119 18.96 -13.74 13.48
CA ASP A 119 20.44 -13.88 13.49
C ASP A 119 21.15 -12.54 13.69
N VAL A 120 20.42 -11.42 13.65
CA VAL A 120 21.01 -10.11 13.95
C VAL A 120 21.29 -10.04 15.46
N PRO A 121 22.56 -9.81 15.87
CA PRO A 121 22.96 -9.80 17.28
C PRO A 121 22.57 -8.47 17.97
N ALA A 122 21.28 -8.15 17.92
CA ALA A 122 20.69 -6.96 18.53
C ALA A 122 19.24 -7.28 18.96
N LYS A 123 18.94 -7.11 20.24
CA LYS A 123 17.60 -7.35 20.82
C LYS A 123 16.85 -6.06 21.15
N THR A 124 17.51 -4.94 21.03
CA THR A 124 16.95 -3.61 21.27
C THR A 124 17.33 -2.67 20.14
N VAL A 125 16.56 -1.60 19.98
CA VAL A 125 16.87 -0.55 18.98
C VAL A 125 18.26 0.05 19.21
N ALA A 126 18.64 0.25 20.48
CA ALA A 126 19.96 0.80 20.83
C ALA A 126 21.10 -0.13 20.38
N GLU A 127 20.97 -1.44 20.60
CA GLU A 127 21.94 -2.44 20.15
C GLU A 127 22.01 -2.52 18.63
N PHE A 128 20.86 -2.42 17.93
CA PHE A 128 20.83 -2.38 16.48
C PHE A 128 21.55 -1.13 15.94
N ILE A 129 21.33 0.04 16.53
CA ILE A 129 22.03 1.28 16.17
C ILE A 129 23.54 1.12 16.39
N ALA A 130 23.96 0.55 17.51
CA ALA A 130 25.39 0.30 17.80
C ALA A 130 26.00 -0.64 16.76
N LEU A 131 25.30 -1.73 16.41
CA LEU A 131 25.73 -2.66 15.38
C LEU A 131 25.87 -1.96 14.01
N ALA A 132 24.87 -1.18 13.60
CA ALA A 132 24.91 -0.46 12.33
C ALA A 132 26.05 0.58 12.29
N LYS A 133 26.32 1.30 13.40
CA LYS A 133 27.46 2.20 13.51
C LYS A 133 28.81 1.49 13.42
N SER A 134 28.91 0.26 13.92
CA SER A 134 30.14 -0.54 13.82
C SER A 134 30.42 -1.11 12.42
N LYS A 135 29.41 -1.13 11.55
CA LYS A 135 29.46 -1.71 10.20
C LYS A 135 28.72 -0.81 9.19
N PRO A 136 29.19 0.44 8.92
CA PRO A 136 28.49 1.37 8.04
C PRO A 136 28.22 0.75 6.66
N GLY A 137 26.98 0.88 6.16
CA GLY A 137 26.56 0.38 4.85
C GLY A 137 26.56 -1.15 4.68
N LYS A 138 26.75 -1.94 5.76
CA LYS A 138 26.75 -3.42 5.72
C LYS A 138 25.48 -4.03 6.27
N VAL A 139 24.77 -3.32 7.14
CA VAL A 139 23.48 -3.76 7.66
C VAL A 139 22.42 -3.33 6.66
N SER A 140 21.63 -4.29 6.17
CA SER A 140 20.61 -4.02 5.14
C SER A 140 19.23 -3.80 5.72
N PHE A 141 18.44 -2.94 5.04
CA PHE A 141 17.01 -2.86 5.29
C PHE A 141 16.19 -3.03 4.02
N GLY A 142 15.11 -3.81 4.10
CA GLY A 142 14.19 -4.04 3.00
C GLY A 142 13.00 -3.10 3.04
N SER A 143 12.50 -2.68 1.87
CA SER A 143 11.24 -1.97 1.77
C SER A 143 10.42 -2.45 0.58
N GLY A 144 9.15 -2.72 0.78
CA GLY A 144 8.20 -3.13 -0.26
C GLY A 144 7.14 -2.08 -0.59
N SER A 145 7.27 -0.87 -0.05
CA SER A 145 6.40 0.28 -0.32
C SER A 145 7.15 1.58 -0.07
N SER A 146 6.65 2.68 -0.63
CA SER A 146 7.23 4.02 -0.37
C SER A 146 7.18 4.39 1.11
N SER A 147 6.12 3.99 1.83
CA SER A 147 6.00 4.26 3.27
C SER A 147 7.05 3.53 4.10
N SER A 148 7.32 2.24 3.80
CA SER A 148 8.37 1.48 4.49
C SER A 148 9.76 2.01 4.14
N ARG A 149 9.97 2.46 2.89
CA ARG A 149 11.21 3.13 2.51
C ARG A 149 11.44 4.41 3.30
N VAL A 150 10.44 5.30 3.32
CA VAL A 150 10.54 6.56 4.09
C VAL A 150 10.83 6.29 5.56
N ALA A 151 10.17 5.29 6.16
CA ALA A 151 10.42 4.93 7.56
C ALA A 151 11.87 4.48 7.79
N GLY A 152 12.43 3.64 6.91
CA GLY A 152 13.82 3.20 6.98
C GLY A 152 14.82 4.34 6.80
N GLU A 153 14.58 5.23 5.83
CA GLU A 153 15.44 6.40 5.58
C GLU A 153 15.38 7.40 6.76
N MET A 154 14.19 7.65 7.31
CA MET A 154 14.04 8.49 8.51
C MET A 154 14.76 7.89 9.71
N PHE A 155 14.64 6.57 9.91
CA PHE A 155 15.34 5.89 10.99
C PHE A 155 16.87 6.05 10.86
N GLN A 156 17.43 5.85 9.66
CA GLN A 156 18.86 6.08 9.40
C GLN A 156 19.28 7.51 9.78
N GLN A 157 18.53 8.48 9.29
CA GLN A 157 18.83 9.90 9.52
C GLN A 157 18.76 10.26 11.02
N MET A 158 17.70 9.82 11.71
CA MET A 158 17.52 10.12 13.14
C MET A 158 18.54 9.43 14.03
N ALA A 159 18.97 8.21 13.67
CA ALA A 159 19.94 7.43 14.43
C ALA A 159 21.41 7.76 14.07
N GLY A 160 21.64 8.52 13.00
CA GLY A 160 22.98 8.80 12.49
C GLY A 160 23.72 7.51 12.08
N ILE A 161 23.05 6.63 11.33
CA ILE A 161 23.57 5.33 10.83
C ILE A 161 23.47 5.27 9.33
N GLU A 162 24.21 4.36 8.73
CA GLU A 162 24.19 4.07 7.30
C GLU A 162 23.79 2.59 7.09
N LEU A 163 22.64 2.39 6.41
CA LEU A 163 22.09 1.09 6.07
C LEU A 163 22.07 0.89 4.55
N LEU A 164 22.20 -0.35 4.10
CA LEU A 164 22.03 -0.72 2.70
C LEU A 164 20.55 -0.92 2.39
N HIS A 165 19.96 -0.02 1.60
CA HIS A 165 18.56 -0.17 1.18
C HIS A 165 18.40 -1.23 0.08
N VAL A 166 17.50 -2.20 0.30
CA VAL A 166 17.13 -3.25 -0.65
C VAL A 166 15.64 -3.07 -1.03
N PRO A 167 15.33 -2.62 -2.26
CA PRO A 167 13.97 -2.41 -2.70
C PRO A 167 13.28 -3.72 -3.11
N TYR A 168 12.02 -3.89 -2.70
CA TYR A 168 11.16 -5.00 -3.08
C TYR A 168 9.88 -4.50 -3.77
N LYS A 169 9.28 -5.35 -4.59
CA LYS A 169 7.99 -5.05 -5.24
C LYS A 169 6.81 -5.02 -4.26
N SER A 170 6.95 -5.65 -3.08
CA SER A 170 5.93 -5.68 -2.02
C SER A 170 6.53 -6.06 -0.67
N ASN A 171 5.88 -5.68 0.43
CA ASN A 171 6.31 -6.05 1.77
C ASN A 171 6.35 -7.57 2.01
N PRO A 172 5.40 -8.41 1.55
CA PRO A 172 5.52 -9.85 1.71
C PRO A 172 6.82 -10.45 1.14
N LEU A 173 7.32 -9.93 0.00
CA LEU A 173 8.60 -10.39 -0.56
C LEU A 173 9.78 -10.01 0.35
N ALA A 174 9.78 -8.80 0.88
CA ALA A 174 10.81 -8.37 1.83
C ALA A 174 10.77 -9.18 3.13
N ILE A 175 9.57 -9.54 3.62
CA ILE A 175 9.40 -10.39 4.81
C ILE A 175 9.98 -11.78 4.57
N ASN A 176 9.76 -12.40 3.41
CA ASN A 176 10.34 -13.69 3.10
C ASN A 176 11.88 -13.66 3.12
N ASP A 177 12.48 -12.64 2.54
CA ASP A 177 13.93 -12.47 2.55
C ASP A 177 14.46 -12.09 3.93
N LEU A 178 13.70 -11.37 4.75
CA LEU A 178 14.02 -11.13 6.14
C LEU A 178 14.05 -12.44 6.94
N LEU A 179 13.04 -13.29 6.80
CA LEU A 179 12.98 -14.59 7.46
C LEU A 179 14.11 -15.51 7.00
N GLY A 180 14.48 -15.45 5.72
CA GLY A 180 15.59 -16.20 5.13
C GLY A 180 16.97 -15.63 5.42
N GLY A 181 17.10 -14.52 6.16
CA GLY A 181 18.38 -13.90 6.50
C GLY A 181 19.06 -13.14 5.36
N GLN A 182 18.37 -12.91 4.23
CA GLN A 182 18.91 -12.17 3.08
C GLN A 182 19.01 -10.67 3.35
N ILE A 183 18.16 -10.15 4.23
CA ILE A 183 18.22 -8.79 4.76
C ILE A 183 18.17 -8.80 6.29
N ASN A 184 18.72 -7.76 6.91
CA ASN A 184 18.85 -7.71 8.37
C ASN A 184 17.62 -7.09 9.05
N MET A 185 16.97 -6.14 8.40
CA MET A 185 15.87 -5.35 8.96
C MET A 185 14.83 -5.05 7.87
N MET A 186 13.60 -4.87 8.32
CA MET A 186 12.53 -4.30 7.52
C MET A 186 11.68 -3.34 8.37
#